data_2801e187e807b5e13aae920ec24b217e
#
_entry.id   2801e187e807b5e13aae920ec24b217e
#
_cell.length_a   1.000
_cell.length_b   1.000
_cell.length_c   1.000
_cell.angle_alpha   90.00
_cell.angle_beta   90.00
_cell.angle_gamma   90.00
#
_symmetry.space_group_name_H-M   'P 1'
#
loop_
_entity.id
_entity.type
_entity.pdbx_description
1 polymer ?
#
loop_
_entity_poly.entity_id
_entity_poly.type
_entity_poly.pdbx_seq_one_letter_code
_entity_poly.pdbx_strand_id
1 'polypeptide(L)'
;IRCDTILEHMDQLREEVKPLIPEDGAFLAETQVGLPEGATAYDLLEKASKTMDFVLNVTGSGSSSYVVSIGGIGEFDCGQLSGWIFFVNGERPSVGCGAYPLKEGDRVSFLYTCDLGEDLK
;
A
#
# COMPACT_ATOMS: atom_id res chain seq x y z
N ILE A 1 3.35 -3.65 4.51
CA ILE A 1 3.47 -2.50 3.58
C ILE A 1 4.93 -2.37 3.18
N ARG A 2 5.22 -2.58 1.90
CA ARG A 2 6.60 -2.58 1.44
C ARG A 2 6.78 -1.69 0.21
N CYS A 3 7.96 -1.09 0.10
CA CYS A 3 8.33 -0.24 -1.02
C CYS A 3 9.73 -0.60 -1.56
N ASP A 4 10.03 -1.90 -1.60
CA ASP A 4 11.34 -2.41 -2.03
C ASP A 4 11.73 -1.94 -3.44
N THR A 5 10.77 -1.81 -4.35
CA THR A 5 11.03 -1.40 -5.73
C THR A 5 11.65 -0.01 -5.82
N ILE A 6 11.35 0.87 -4.88
CA ILE A 6 11.93 2.21 -4.85
C ILE A 6 13.45 2.14 -4.66
N LEU A 7 13.95 1.18 -3.89
CA LEU A 7 15.37 1.06 -3.61
C LEU A 7 16.21 0.86 -4.89
N GLU A 8 15.60 0.30 -5.92
CA GLU A 8 16.25 0.10 -7.23
C GLU A 8 16.08 1.28 -8.18
N HIS A 9 15.28 2.27 -7.78
CA HIS A 9 14.93 3.43 -8.61
C HIS A 9 15.06 4.76 -7.87
N MET A 10 16.00 4.84 -6.92
CA MET A 10 16.17 6.06 -6.10
C MET A 10 16.51 7.29 -6.94
N ASP A 11 17.09 7.11 -8.12
CA ASP A 11 17.39 8.19 -9.04
C ASP A 11 16.14 8.83 -9.67
N GLN A 12 15.02 8.08 -9.70
CA GLN A 12 13.73 8.56 -10.23
C GLN A 12 12.82 9.10 -9.14
N LEU A 13 13.20 8.91 -7.87
CA LEU A 13 12.38 9.29 -6.74
C LEU A 13 12.46 10.80 -6.49
N ARG A 14 11.32 11.41 -6.18
CA ARG A 14 11.29 12.81 -5.81
C ARG A 14 12.10 13.05 -4.53
N GLU A 15 12.86 14.15 -4.51
CA GLU A 15 13.76 14.46 -3.41
C GLU A 15 13.07 14.55 -2.06
N GLU A 16 11.84 15.08 -2.03
CA GLU A 16 11.07 15.25 -0.80
C GLU A 16 10.71 13.91 -0.15
N VAL A 17 10.66 12.84 -0.95
CA VAL A 17 10.24 11.52 -0.50
C VAL A 17 11.42 10.66 -0.05
N LYS A 18 12.62 10.95 -0.51
CA LYS A 18 13.81 10.15 -0.20
C LYS A 18 14.01 9.88 1.29
N PRO A 19 13.87 10.88 2.19
CA PRO A 19 14.06 10.61 3.62
C PRO A 19 13.03 9.67 4.24
N LEU A 20 11.91 9.42 3.55
CA LEU A 20 10.82 8.61 4.06
C LEU A 20 11.01 7.12 3.77
N ILE A 21 11.96 6.76 2.89
CA ILE A 21 12.11 5.39 2.42
C ILE A 21 12.91 4.57 3.43
N PRO A 22 12.34 3.47 3.97
CA PRO A 22 13.10 2.59 4.86
C PRO A 22 14.24 1.89 4.11
N GLU A 23 15.36 1.68 4.78
CA GLU A 23 16.54 1.07 4.18
C GLU A 23 16.29 -0.36 3.67
N ASP A 24 15.41 -1.09 4.36
CA ASP A 24 15.07 -2.48 4.02
C ASP A 24 13.81 -2.60 3.15
N GLY A 25 13.20 -1.48 2.76
CA GLY A 25 11.98 -1.46 1.96
C GLY A 25 10.71 -1.79 2.72
N ALA A 26 10.78 -2.06 4.01
CA ALA A 26 9.61 -2.41 4.82
C ALA A 26 9.07 -1.18 5.54
N PHE A 27 8.06 -0.53 4.96
CA PHE A 27 7.39 0.60 5.61
C PHE A 27 6.67 0.14 6.88
N LEU A 28 5.98 -1.02 6.80
CA LEU A 28 5.37 -1.68 7.95
C LEU A 28 5.59 -3.18 7.81
N ALA A 29 6.27 -3.77 8.80
CA ALA A 29 6.49 -5.21 8.83
C ALA A 29 5.15 -5.94 9.04
N GLU A 30 5.14 -7.25 8.76
CA GLU A 30 3.94 -8.06 8.95
C GLU A 30 3.40 -7.91 10.37
N THR A 31 2.14 -7.52 10.49
CA THR A 31 1.49 -7.21 11.75
C THR A 31 0.06 -7.75 11.72
N GLN A 32 -0.37 -8.35 12.81
CA GLN A 32 -1.76 -8.81 12.93
C GLN A 32 -2.65 -7.65 13.35
N VAL A 33 -3.79 -7.52 12.67
CA VAL A 33 -4.77 -6.49 12.95
C VAL A 33 -6.14 -7.14 13.11
N GLY A 34 -6.78 -6.92 14.23
CA GLY A 34 -8.15 -7.41 14.47
C GLY A 34 -9.17 -6.52 13.79
N LEU A 35 -10.08 -7.13 13.03
CA LEU A 35 -11.14 -6.43 12.31
C LEU A 35 -12.49 -7.11 12.53
N PRO A 36 -13.60 -6.35 12.45
CA PRO A 36 -14.92 -6.95 12.46
C PRO A 36 -15.16 -7.75 11.18
N GLU A 37 -16.06 -8.71 11.26
CA GLU A 37 -16.48 -9.49 10.10
C GLU A 37 -17.01 -8.57 9.00
N GLY A 38 -16.64 -8.86 7.76
CA GLY A 38 -17.05 -8.07 6.60
C GLY A 38 -16.17 -6.85 6.30
N ALA A 39 -15.13 -6.60 7.10
CA ALA A 39 -14.20 -5.51 6.83
C ALA A 39 -13.46 -5.75 5.52
N THR A 40 -13.11 -4.65 4.85
CA THR A 40 -12.40 -4.71 3.56
C THR A 40 -10.89 -4.55 3.74
N ALA A 41 -10.14 -4.76 2.65
CA ALA A 41 -8.70 -4.51 2.65
C ALA A 41 -8.40 -3.04 2.98
N TYR A 42 -9.24 -2.11 2.53
CA TYR A 42 -9.11 -0.70 2.87
C TYR A 42 -9.31 -0.47 4.38
N ASP A 43 -10.33 -1.12 4.97
CA ASP A 43 -10.57 -1.00 6.42
C ASP A 43 -9.36 -1.46 7.23
N LEU A 44 -8.69 -2.51 6.77
CA LEU A 44 -7.46 -3.01 7.38
C LEU A 44 -6.37 -1.93 7.33
N LEU A 45 -6.16 -1.33 6.16
CA LEU A 45 -5.14 -0.29 5.98
C LEU A 45 -5.45 0.93 6.83
N GLU A 46 -6.72 1.35 6.87
CA GLU A 46 -7.14 2.50 7.67
C GLU A 46 -6.89 2.26 9.16
N LYS A 47 -7.25 1.08 9.66
CA LYS A 47 -7.00 0.73 11.05
C LYS A 47 -5.51 0.69 11.36
N ALA A 48 -4.70 0.13 10.47
CA ALA A 48 -3.25 0.09 10.63
C ALA A 48 -2.68 1.51 10.69
N SER A 49 -3.18 2.43 9.85
CA SER A 49 -2.69 3.81 9.85
C SER A 49 -2.92 4.53 11.17
N LYS A 50 -4.05 4.25 11.81
CA LYS A 50 -4.38 4.84 13.12
C LYS A 50 -3.59 4.19 14.25
N THR A 51 -3.43 2.87 14.21
CA THR A 51 -2.74 2.12 15.25
C THR A 51 -1.23 2.37 15.23
N MET A 52 -0.65 2.45 14.03
CA MET A 52 0.79 2.62 13.84
C MET A 52 1.20 4.07 13.55
N ASP A 53 0.22 4.97 13.54
CA ASP A 53 0.42 6.41 13.44
C ASP A 53 1.15 6.84 12.16
N PHE A 54 0.59 6.49 11.00
CA PHE A 54 1.07 7.03 9.74
C PHE A 54 -0.07 7.66 8.95
N VAL A 55 0.28 8.62 8.07
CA VAL A 55 -0.68 9.36 7.27
C VAL A 55 -1.10 8.54 6.05
N LEU A 56 -2.39 8.54 5.78
CA LEU A 56 -2.98 7.85 4.64
C LEU A 56 -3.80 8.84 3.82
N ASN A 57 -3.49 8.97 2.53
CA ASN A 57 -4.28 9.80 1.62
C ASN A 57 -5.04 8.91 0.66
N VAL A 58 -6.34 9.13 0.58
CA VAL A 58 -7.26 8.29 -0.18
C VAL A 58 -8.23 9.17 -0.95
N THR A 59 -8.57 8.79 -2.17
CA THR A 59 -9.66 9.40 -2.94
C THR A 59 -10.82 8.42 -3.01
N GLY A 60 -12.03 8.93 -3.29
CA GLY A 60 -13.23 8.11 -3.32
C GLY A 60 -13.70 7.74 -1.92
N SER A 61 -14.68 6.87 -1.84
CA SER A 61 -15.24 6.39 -0.58
C SER A 61 -15.88 5.02 -0.76
N GLY A 62 -16.02 4.27 0.34
CA GLY A 62 -16.61 2.95 0.30
C GLY A 62 -15.90 2.04 -0.69
N SER A 63 -16.67 1.39 -1.57
CA SER A 63 -16.12 0.44 -2.55
C SER A 63 -15.22 1.10 -3.61
N SER A 64 -15.27 2.43 -3.75
CA SER A 64 -14.44 3.15 -4.71
C SER A 64 -13.22 3.82 -4.08
N SER A 65 -12.90 3.48 -2.83
CA SER A 65 -11.72 4.01 -2.15
C SER A 65 -10.44 3.64 -2.91
N TYR A 66 -9.59 4.64 -3.14
CA TYR A 66 -8.32 4.46 -3.86
C TYR A 66 -7.19 5.07 -3.06
N VAL A 67 -6.15 4.28 -2.80
CA VAL A 67 -5.01 4.72 -1.99
C VAL A 67 -4.06 5.53 -2.86
N VAL A 68 -3.91 6.80 -2.54
CA VAL A 68 -3.02 7.73 -3.25
C VAL A 68 -1.62 7.70 -2.62
N SER A 69 -1.53 7.76 -1.30
CA SER A 69 -0.24 7.71 -0.62
C SER A 69 -0.34 7.04 0.74
N ILE A 70 0.76 6.43 1.16
CA ILE A 70 0.93 5.81 2.47
C ILE A 70 2.20 6.39 3.09
N GLY A 71 2.05 7.03 4.25
CA GLY A 71 3.19 7.60 4.97
C GLY A 71 3.96 8.65 4.18
N GLY A 72 3.30 9.38 3.31
CA GLY A 72 3.92 10.39 2.46
C GLY A 72 4.53 9.85 1.16
N ILE A 73 4.48 8.53 0.95
CA ILE A 73 4.96 7.89 -0.29
C ILE A 73 3.74 7.64 -1.17
N GLY A 74 3.68 8.28 -2.32
CA GLY A 74 2.48 8.26 -3.13
C GLY A 74 2.70 7.92 -4.59
N GLU A 75 1.60 7.84 -5.33
CA GLU A 75 1.67 7.60 -6.76
C GLU A 75 2.42 8.75 -7.45
N PHE A 76 3.15 8.40 -8.48
CA PHE A 76 3.99 9.30 -9.28
C PHE A 76 5.25 9.82 -8.56
N ASP A 77 5.51 9.42 -7.32
CA ASP A 77 6.70 9.86 -6.59
C ASP A 77 7.99 9.22 -7.12
N CYS A 78 7.88 8.10 -7.80
CA CYS A 78 9.02 7.37 -8.39
C CYS A 78 8.80 7.10 -9.88
N GLY A 79 8.40 8.13 -10.61
CA GLY A 79 8.10 8.04 -12.05
C GLY A 79 6.61 7.95 -12.33
N GLN A 80 6.24 8.08 -13.61
CA GLN A 80 4.83 8.17 -14.03
C GLN A 80 4.04 6.88 -13.84
N LEU A 81 4.72 5.74 -13.71
CA LEU A 81 4.08 4.42 -13.57
C LEU A 81 4.10 3.92 -12.14
N SER A 82 4.41 4.78 -11.17
CA SER A 82 4.55 4.38 -9.77
C SER A 82 3.28 4.58 -8.96
N GLY A 83 3.12 3.77 -7.93
CA GLY A 83 1.98 3.82 -7.03
C GLY A 83 1.87 2.57 -6.17
N TRP A 84 0.79 2.49 -5.40
CA TRP A 84 0.54 1.38 -4.50
C TRP A 84 -0.41 0.36 -5.11
N ILE A 85 -0.09 -0.93 -4.96
CA ILE A 85 -0.95 -2.05 -5.36
C ILE A 85 -1.12 -2.96 -4.16
N PHE A 86 -2.34 -3.47 -3.94
CA PHE A 86 -2.56 -4.40 -2.84
C PHE A 86 -2.71 -5.83 -3.37
N PHE A 87 -2.28 -6.78 -2.51
CA PHE A 87 -2.38 -8.20 -2.77
C PHE A 87 -3.04 -8.87 -1.58
N VAL A 88 -3.81 -9.91 -1.83
CA VAL A 88 -4.40 -10.73 -0.77
C VAL A 88 -3.94 -12.17 -0.99
N ASN A 89 -3.27 -12.73 0.01
CA ASN A 89 -2.72 -14.09 -0.04
C ASN A 89 -1.81 -14.31 -1.27
N GLY A 90 -1.07 -13.25 -1.64
CA GLY A 90 -0.12 -13.30 -2.76
C GLY A 90 -0.73 -13.09 -4.13
N GLU A 91 -2.03 -12.84 -4.23
CA GLU A 91 -2.73 -12.63 -5.49
C GLU A 91 -3.24 -11.19 -5.60
N ARG A 92 -3.16 -10.62 -6.80
CA ARG A 92 -3.68 -9.29 -7.07
C ARG A 92 -5.17 -9.37 -7.37
N PRO A 93 -6.05 -8.83 -6.51
CA PRO A 93 -7.49 -8.87 -6.76
C PRO A 93 -7.88 -8.05 -7.99
N SER A 94 -9.02 -8.39 -8.59
CA SER A 94 -9.56 -7.66 -9.74
C SER A 94 -10.41 -6.45 -9.33
N VAL A 95 -10.58 -6.23 -8.02
CA VAL A 95 -11.36 -5.10 -7.49
C VAL A 95 -10.45 -4.24 -6.61
N GLY A 96 -10.87 -3.01 -6.32
CA GLY A 96 -10.13 -2.11 -5.43
C GLY A 96 -10.19 -2.57 -3.98
N CYS A 97 -9.30 -2.02 -3.15
CA CYS A 97 -9.19 -2.43 -1.75
C CYS A 97 -10.46 -2.14 -0.93
N GLY A 98 -11.22 -1.09 -1.31
CA GLY A 98 -12.49 -0.78 -0.65
C GLY A 98 -13.63 -1.71 -1.03
N ALA A 99 -13.45 -2.53 -2.06
CA ALA A 99 -14.46 -3.47 -2.54
C ALA A 99 -14.10 -4.93 -2.26
N TYR A 100 -12.99 -5.20 -1.57
CA TYR A 100 -12.52 -6.55 -1.29
C TYR A 100 -12.77 -6.92 0.17
N PRO A 101 -13.81 -7.73 0.47
CA PRO A 101 -14.05 -8.16 1.86
C PRO A 101 -13.03 -9.20 2.28
N LEU A 102 -12.52 -9.05 3.50
CA LEU A 102 -11.52 -9.95 4.06
C LEU A 102 -12.16 -11.07 4.87
N LYS A 103 -11.45 -12.19 4.95
CA LYS A 103 -11.78 -13.33 5.80
C LYS A 103 -10.71 -13.48 6.87
N GLU A 104 -11.05 -14.17 7.95
CA GLU A 104 -10.08 -14.48 8.99
C GLU A 104 -8.91 -15.25 8.40
N GLY A 105 -7.69 -14.83 8.76
CA GLY A 105 -6.47 -15.45 8.27
C GLY A 105 -5.94 -14.89 6.96
N ASP A 106 -6.66 -13.98 6.31
CA ASP A 106 -6.17 -13.35 5.07
C ASP A 106 -4.92 -12.51 5.35
N ARG A 107 -3.96 -12.60 4.43
CA ARG A 107 -2.72 -11.82 4.48
C ARG A 107 -2.78 -10.77 3.38
N VAL A 108 -2.74 -9.50 3.77
CA VAL A 108 -2.84 -8.37 2.85
C VAL A 108 -1.48 -7.68 2.77
N SER A 109 -1.04 -7.42 1.56
CA SER A 109 0.19 -6.67 1.29
C SER A 109 -0.12 -5.44 0.46
N PHE A 110 0.40 -4.28 0.86
CA PHE A 110 0.42 -3.09 0.01
C PHE A 110 1.85 -2.92 -0.46
N LEU A 111 2.05 -3.06 -1.76
CA LEU A 111 3.38 -3.03 -2.37
C LEU A 111 3.48 -1.86 -3.33
N TYR A 112 4.56 -1.09 -3.19
CA TYR A 112 4.83 0.01 -4.11
C TYR A 112 5.42 -0.54 -5.40
N THR A 113 4.93 -0.04 -6.53
CA THR A 113 5.46 -0.38 -7.85
C THR A 113 5.99 0.87 -8.54
N CYS A 114 7.07 0.72 -9.29
CA CYS A 114 7.60 1.79 -10.14
C CYS A 114 7.26 1.57 -11.62
N ASP A 115 6.56 0.48 -11.94
CA ASP A 115 6.28 0.10 -13.33
C ASP A 115 4.92 -0.60 -13.49
N LEU A 116 3.86 -0.01 -12.96
CA LEU A 116 2.47 -0.51 -13.06
C LEU A 116 2.32 -1.97 -12.66
N GLY A 117 3.11 -2.45 -11.71
CA GLY A 117 3.04 -3.81 -11.21
C GLY A 117 3.96 -4.80 -11.90
N GLU A 118 4.60 -4.44 -13.01
CA GLU A 118 5.50 -5.35 -13.73
C GLU A 118 6.73 -5.73 -12.90
N ASP A 119 7.22 -4.82 -12.07
CA ASP A 119 8.36 -5.03 -11.20
C ASP A 119 8.01 -5.82 -9.92
N LEU A 120 6.75 -6.21 -9.77
CA LEU A 120 6.27 -7.02 -8.64
C LEU A 120 6.05 -8.49 -9.03
N LYS A 121 6.26 -8.84 -10.27
CA LYS A 121 6.06 -10.21 -10.75
C LYS A 121 7.26 -11.10 -10.47
#